data_faccaf6fcc2a90f01e36fb26c4a36957
#
_entry.id   faccaf6fcc2a90f01e36fb26c4a36957
#
_cell.length_a   1.000
_cell.length_b   1.000
_cell.length_c   1.000
_cell.angle_alpha   90.00
_cell.angle_beta   90.00
_cell.angle_gamma   90.00
#
_symmetry.space_group_name_H-M   'P 1'
#
loop_
_entity.id
_entity.type
_entity.pdbx_description
1 polymer ?
#
loop_
_entity_poly.entity_id
_entity_poly.type
_entity_poly.pdbx_seq_one_letter_code
_entity_poly.pdbx_strand_id
1 'polypeptide(L)'
;MKYPAIFSALFSLLFSTSALASELHADVHRDAFCGCCKDWIVHLENNGFTVNDQVESNMNSIKEKLGIAPALRSCHTAVINGKFFEGHVPADAVKKVLADDDLIGAAVPGMPVGSPGMEMGDRQDKYDVVGVTRDGKTKVVASYP
;
A
#
# COMPACT_ATOMS: atom_id res chain seq x y z
N MET A 1 -71.81 -8.69 19.65
CA MET A 1 -70.98 -8.51 18.46
C MET A 1 -69.52 -8.46 18.93
N LYS A 2 -68.73 -9.49 18.63
CA LYS A 2 -67.33 -9.61 19.05
C LYS A 2 -66.47 -9.35 17.82
N TYR A 3 -65.59 -8.31 17.89
CA TYR A 3 -64.61 -8.00 16.86
C TYR A 3 -63.30 -8.73 17.20
N PRO A 4 -62.68 -9.51 16.30
CA PRO A 4 -61.39 -10.07 16.53
C PRO A 4 -60.28 -9.02 16.20
N ALA A 5 -59.40 -8.84 17.16
CA ALA A 5 -58.19 -8.02 16.98
C ALA A 5 -57.19 -8.72 16.06
N ILE A 6 -56.86 -8.12 14.94
CA ILE A 6 -55.85 -8.58 14.02
C ILE A 6 -54.49 -8.01 14.52
N PHE A 7 -53.66 -8.90 15.11
CA PHE A 7 -52.26 -8.62 15.41
C PHE A 7 -51.44 -8.69 14.11
N SER A 8 -51.09 -7.53 13.60
CA SER A 8 -50.16 -7.43 12.47
C SER A 8 -48.72 -7.47 13.00
N ALA A 9 -48.07 -8.63 12.89
CA ALA A 9 -46.65 -8.79 13.25
C ALA A 9 -45.79 -8.22 12.11
N LEU A 10 -45.25 -7.03 12.33
CA LEU A 10 -44.19 -6.49 11.46
C LEU A 10 -42.89 -7.29 11.68
N PHE A 11 -42.59 -8.17 10.74
CA PHE A 11 -41.30 -8.86 10.68
C PHE A 11 -40.26 -7.93 10.01
N SER A 12 -39.49 -7.23 10.84
CA SER A 12 -38.37 -6.38 10.35
C SER A 12 -37.21 -7.28 9.91
N LEU A 13 -37.03 -7.44 8.60
CA LEU A 13 -35.84 -8.06 8.03
C LEU A 13 -34.65 -7.09 8.24
N LEU A 14 -33.78 -7.42 9.17
CA LEU A 14 -32.47 -6.80 9.30
C LEU A 14 -31.57 -7.32 8.15
N PHE A 15 -31.44 -6.54 7.08
CA PHE A 15 -30.41 -6.77 6.07
C PHE A 15 -29.06 -6.41 6.67
N SER A 16 -28.32 -7.41 7.14
CA SER A 16 -26.89 -7.25 7.46
C SER A 16 -26.13 -7.06 6.15
N THR A 17 -25.78 -5.84 5.80
CA THR A 17 -24.84 -5.54 4.72
C THR A 17 -23.46 -5.93 5.21
N SER A 18 -22.99 -7.11 4.83
CA SER A 18 -21.59 -7.48 4.96
C SER A 18 -20.80 -6.57 4.02
N ALA A 19 -20.10 -5.57 4.56
CA ALA A 19 -19.11 -4.82 3.82
C ALA A 19 -17.98 -5.81 3.47
N LEU A 20 -17.94 -6.25 2.21
CA LEU A 20 -16.79 -6.95 1.66
C LEU A 20 -15.63 -5.95 1.68
N ALA A 21 -14.71 -6.11 2.64
CA ALA A 21 -13.44 -5.39 2.58
C ALA A 21 -12.78 -5.79 1.26
N SER A 22 -12.56 -4.83 0.35
CA SER A 22 -11.88 -5.09 -0.91
C SER A 22 -10.47 -5.58 -0.57
N GLU A 23 -10.12 -6.76 -1.05
CA GLU A 23 -8.79 -7.31 -0.90
C GLU A 23 -7.77 -6.41 -1.60
N LEU A 24 -6.73 -5.99 -0.87
CA LEU A 24 -5.70 -5.12 -1.40
C LEU A 24 -4.63 -5.97 -2.09
N HIS A 25 -4.65 -6.00 -3.42
CA HIS A 25 -3.64 -6.69 -4.23
C HIS A 25 -2.47 -5.77 -4.55
N ALA A 26 -1.25 -6.28 -4.34
CA ALA A 26 0.00 -5.62 -4.66
C ALA A 26 0.81 -6.45 -5.66
N ASP A 27 1.06 -5.91 -6.85
CA ASP A 27 2.05 -6.43 -7.79
C ASP A 27 3.41 -5.85 -7.41
N VAL A 28 4.32 -6.69 -6.89
CA VAL A 28 5.64 -6.25 -6.41
C VAL A 28 6.72 -6.73 -7.36
N HIS A 29 7.39 -5.78 -8.01
CA HIS A 29 8.52 -6.00 -8.90
C HIS A 29 9.83 -5.83 -8.16
N ARG A 30 10.71 -6.82 -8.20
CA ARG A 30 12.00 -6.79 -7.50
C ARG A 30 13.08 -7.58 -8.23
N ASP A 31 14.33 -7.28 -7.90
CA ASP A 31 15.47 -8.11 -8.29
C ASP A 31 15.46 -9.48 -7.58
N ALA A 32 15.97 -10.52 -8.25
CA ALA A 32 16.01 -11.89 -7.72
C ALA A 32 16.78 -12.00 -6.40
N PHE A 33 17.80 -11.17 -6.21
CA PHE A 33 18.73 -11.22 -5.07
C PHE A 33 18.38 -10.20 -3.98
N CYS A 34 17.28 -9.48 -4.10
CA CYS A 34 16.86 -8.48 -3.12
C CYS A 34 16.20 -9.14 -1.90
N GLY A 35 16.98 -9.41 -0.85
CA GLY A 35 16.49 -9.99 0.41
C GLY A 35 15.52 -9.05 1.15
N CYS A 36 15.90 -7.78 1.33
CA CYS A 36 15.05 -6.78 2.01
C CYS A 36 13.73 -6.53 1.29
N CYS A 37 13.66 -6.74 -0.04
CA CYS A 37 12.40 -6.68 -0.78
C CYS A 37 11.43 -7.78 -0.36
N LYS A 38 11.94 -9.00 -0.08
CA LYS A 38 11.11 -10.10 0.43
C LYS A 38 10.58 -9.80 1.83
N ASP A 39 11.41 -9.20 2.68
CA ASP A 39 11.00 -8.82 4.04
C ASP A 39 9.92 -7.73 3.99
N TRP A 40 10.00 -6.79 3.03
CA TRP A 40 8.94 -5.81 2.81
C TRP A 40 7.64 -6.46 2.30
N ILE A 41 7.71 -7.48 1.44
CA ILE A 41 6.55 -8.27 1.02
C ILE A 41 5.85 -8.89 2.23
N VAL A 42 6.61 -9.54 3.12
CA VAL A 42 6.07 -10.10 4.37
C VAL A 42 5.41 -9.02 5.23
N HIS A 43 5.98 -7.81 5.30
CA HIS A 43 5.36 -6.68 5.98
C HIS A 43 4.00 -6.32 5.37
N LEU A 44 3.86 -6.27 4.05
CA LEU A 44 2.58 -6.02 3.39
C LEU A 44 1.56 -7.11 3.69
N GLU A 45 1.95 -8.38 3.57
CA GLU A 45 1.07 -9.53 3.84
C GLU A 45 0.54 -9.52 5.27
N ASN A 46 1.42 -9.24 6.25
CA ASN A 46 1.05 -9.08 7.66
C ASN A 46 0.09 -7.90 7.92
N ASN A 47 -0.03 -6.98 6.97
CA ASN A 47 -0.92 -5.82 7.04
C ASN A 47 -2.15 -5.92 6.12
N GLY A 48 -2.47 -7.13 5.64
CA GLY A 48 -3.71 -7.45 4.93
C GLY A 48 -3.66 -7.26 3.42
N PHE A 49 -2.45 -7.24 2.83
CA PHE A 49 -2.29 -7.25 1.38
C PHE A 49 -2.08 -8.67 0.87
N THR A 50 -2.64 -8.96 -0.29
CA THR A 50 -2.26 -10.14 -1.08
C THR A 50 -1.21 -9.72 -2.09
N VAL A 51 -0.04 -10.38 -2.07
CA VAL A 51 1.10 -9.97 -2.88
C VAL A 51 1.36 -10.95 -4.02
N ASN A 52 1.52 -10.41 -5.23
CA ASN A 52 2.06 -11.09 -6.39
C ASN A 52 3.52 -10.68 -6.57
N ASP A 53 4.44 -11.56 -6.19
CA ASP A 53 5.88 -11.33 -6.21
C ASP A 53 6.45 -11.61 -7.62
N GLN A 54 6.91 -10.57 -8.30
CA GLN A 54 7.44 -10.62 -9.66
C GLN A 54 8.94 -10.34 -9.67
N VAL A 55 9.72 -11.34 -10.05
CA VAL A 55 11.17 -11.19 -10.23
C VAL A 55 11.47 -10.63 -11.60
N GLU A 56 12.17 -9.51 -11.64
CA GLU A 56 12.49 -8.77 -12.86
C GLU A 56 13.98 -8.82 -13.17
N SER A 57 14.30 -8.96 -14.44
CA SER A 57 15.67 -8.86 -14.93
C SER A 57 16.14 -7.42 -15.17
N ASN A 58 15.19 -6.48 -15.30
CA ASN A 58 15.46 -5.06 -15.54
C ASN A 58 14.48 -4.16 -14.79
N MET A 59 14.80 -3.87 -13.54
CA MET A 59 14.00 -2.98 -12.69
C MET A 59 13.92 -1.55 -13.23
N ASN A 60 14.94 -1.06 -13.93
CA ASN A 60 14.90 0.28 -14.51
C ASN A 60 13.77 0.45 -15.52
N SER A 61 13.55 -0.57 -16.36
CA SER A 61 12.44 -0.54 -17.33
C SER A 61 11.06 -0.42 -16.65
N ILE A 62 10.86 -1.10 -15.52
CA ILE A 62 9.62 -1.00 -14.73
C ILE A 62 9.45 0.42 -14.19
N LYS A 63 10.50 0.97 -13.56
CA LYS A 63 10.46 2.32 -12.96
C LYS A 63 10.24 3.41 -13.99
N GLU A 64 10.83 3.28 -15.18
CA GLU A 64 10.64 4.22 -16.29
C GLU A 64 9.20 4.18 -16.83
N LYS A 65 8.64 2.98 -17.03
CA LYS A 65 7.24 2.81 -17.47
C LYS A 65 6.24 3.44 -16.51
N LEU A 66 6.53 3.38 -15.21
CA LEU A 66 5.70 3.97 -14.15
C LEU A 66 5.98 5.46 -13.91
N GLY A 67 6.93 6.05 -14.65
CA GLY A 67 7.29 7.47 -14.51
C GLY A 67 7.95 7.85 -13.20
N ILE A 68 8.63 6.89 -12.53
CA ILE A 68 9.27 7.12 -11.24
C ILE A 68 10.57 7.91 -11.45
N ALA A 69 10.59 9.14 -10.94
CA ALA A 69 11.76 10.02 -11.05
C ALA A 69 13.01 9.38 -10.40
N PRO A 70 14.20 9.51 -11.02
CA PRO A 70 15.43 8.90 -10.50
C PRO A 70 15.74 9.22 -9.03
N ALA A 71 15.42 10.44 -8.57
CA ALA A 71 15.64 10.87 -7.18
C ALA A 71 14.76 10.15 -6.16
N LEU A 72 13.68 9.49 -6.60
CA LEU A 72 12.75 8.74 -5.74
C LEU A 72 13.04 7.24 -5.72
N ARG A 73 13.90 6.74 -6.60
CA ARG A 73 14.12 5.30 -6.81
C ARG A 73 14.78 4.63 -5.62
N SER A 74 14.36 3.40 -5.37
CA SER A 74 14.87 2.49 -4.35
C SER A 74 15.03 1.08 -4.93
N CYS A 75 14.97 0.03 -4.10
CA CYS A 75 15.29 -1.35 -4.52
C CYS A 75 14.15 -2.07 -5.24
N HIS A 76 12.89 -1.83 -4.89
CA HIS A 76 11.72 -2.48 -5.48
C HIS A 76 10.61 -1.48 -5.76
N THR A 77 9.65 -1.93 -6.58
CA THR A 77 8.51 -1.12 -6.98
C THR A 77 7.24 -1.95 -6.89
N ALA A 78 6.21 -1.46 -6.23
CA ALA A 78 4.90 -2.09 -6.21
C ALA A 78 3.88 -1.26 -6.98
N VAL A 79 2.87 -1.94 -7.53
CA VAL A 79 1.66 -1.31 -8.08
C VAL A 79 0.46 -1.84 -7.31
N ILE A 80 -0.31 -0.94 -6.72
CA ILE A 80 -1.48 -1.24 -5.91
C ILE A 80 -2.61 -0.30 -6.33
N ASN A 81 -3.73 -0.82 -6.80
CA ASN A 81 -4.86 -0.02 -7.31
C ASN A 81 -4.44 1.09 -8.29
N GLY A 82 -3.50 0.78 -9.19
CA GLY A 82 -3.01 1.70 -10.22
C GLY A 82 -2.05 2.78 -9.72
N LYS A 83 -1.67 2.79 -8.45
CA LYS A 83 -0.67 3.69 -7.87
C LYS A 83 0.64 2.95 -7.64
N PHE A 84 1.78 3.64 -7.87
CA PHE A 84 3.08 3.05 -7.58
C PHE A 84 3.53 3.30 -6.14
N PHE A 85 4.28 2.36 -5.62
CA PHE A 85 4.95 2.46 -4.31
C PHE A 85 6.40 2.02 -4.48
N GLU A 86 7.31 2.95 -4.26
CA GLU A 86 8.74 2.77 -4.51
C GLU A 86 9.49 2.63 -3.19
N GLY A 87 10.20 1.51 -3.02
CA GLY A 87 10.99 1.22 -1.82
C GLY A 87 10.14 0.81 -0.61
N HIS A 88 10.72 0.98 0.57
CA HIS A 88 10.21 0.43 1.83
C HIS A 88 9.10 1.28 2.48
N VAL A 89 8.04 1.56 1.72
CA VAL A 89 6.88 2.34 2.18
C VAL A 89 6.10 1.54 3.22
N PRO A 90 5.90 2.07 4.45
CA PRO A 90 5.10 1.39 5.47
C PRO A 90 3.65 1.17 5.02
N ALA A 91 3.04 0.05 5.41
CA ALA A 91 1.70 -0.34 4.99
C ALA A 91 0.60 0.67 5.38
N ASP A 92 0.75 1.36 6.51
CA ASP A 92 -0.16 2.43 6.92
C ASP A 92 -0.06 3.65 6.00
N ALA A 93 1.15 4.01 5.54
CA ALA A 93 1.35 5.06 4.53
C ALA A 93 0.82 4.63 3.16
N VAL A 94 0.99 3.36 2.76
CA VAL A 94 0.37 2.81 1.54
C VAL A 94 -1.14 3.05 1.58
N LYS A 95 -1.82 2.69 2.67
CA LYS A 95 -3.28 2.87 2.83
C LYS A 95 -3.69 4.34 2.77
N LYS A 96 -2.91 5.26 3.36
CA LYS A 96 -3.16 6.72 3.25
C LYS A 96 -3.08 7.19 1.80
N VAL A 97 -2.05 6.77 1.06
CA VAL A 97 -1.87 7.15 -0.35
C VAL A 97 -2.96 6.57 -1.25
N LEU A 98 -3.41 5.35 -0.98
CA LEU A 98 -4.52 4.73 -1.71
C LEU A 98 -5.84 5.52 -1.54
N ALA A 99 -6.05 6.13 -0.38
CA ALA A 99 -7.23 6.94 -0.07
C ALA A 99 -7.14 8.41 -0.57
N ASP A 100 -5.98 8.86 -1.07
CA ASP A 100 -5.78 10.24 -1.55
C ASP A 100 -5.79 10.27 -3.08
N ASP A 101 -6.89 10.76 -3.67
CA ASP A 101 -7.10 10.79 -5.12
C ASP A 101 -6.15 11.74 -5.87
N ASP A 102 -5.51 12.68 -5.18
CA ASP A 102 -4.54 13.58 -5.78
C ASP A 102 -3.17 12.92 -6.02
N LEU A 103 -2.92 11.78 -5.36
CA LEU A 103 -1.66 11.05 -5.45
C LEU A 103 -1.72 9.92 -6.49
N ILE A 104 -0.67 9.84 -7.32
CA ILE A 104 -0.45 8.73 -8.27
C ILE A 104 0.48 7.66 -7.71
N GLY A 105 1.14 7.92 -6.59
CA GLY A 105 2.03 7.01 -5.93
C GLY A 105 2.80 7.65 -4.79
N ALA A 106 3.70 6.89 -4.18
CA ALA A 106 4.61 7.36 -3.15
C ALA A 106 5.93 6.60 -3.16
N ALA A 107 6.94 7.18 -2.51
CA ALA A 107 8.27 6.60 -2.39
C ALA A 107 8.85 6.80 -0.98
N VAL A 108 9.68 5.86 -0.57
CA VAL A 108 10.73 6.04 0.45
C VAL A 108 12.05 5.99 -0.29
N PRO A 109 12.65 7.14 -0.64
CA PRO A 109 13.90 7.17 -1.39
C PRO A 109 15.04 6.51 -0.61
N GLY A 110 15.89 5.77 -1.32
CA GLY A 110 16.99 5.04 -0.69
C GLY A 110 16.49 3.81 0.09
N MET A 111 17.20 3.47 1.16
CA MET A 111 16.90 2.31 2.02
C MET A 111 17.19 2.67 3.48
N PRO A 112 16.36 3.52 4.12
CA PRO A 112 16.60 3.94 5.49
C PRO A 112 16.50 2.76 6.45
N VAL A 113 17.46 2.65 7.35
CA VAL A 113 17.48 1.61 8.40
C VAL A 113 16.28 1.84 9.32
N GLY A 114 15.56 0.75 9.64
CA GLY A 114 14.35 0.79 10.45
C GLY A 114 13.06 0.96 9.67
N SER A 115 13.12 1.24 8.35
CA SER A 115 11.94 1.10 7.50
C SER A 115 11.56 -0.37 7.34
N PRO A 116 10.28 -0.71 7.05
CA PRO A 116 9.82 -2.10 6.97
C PRO A 116 10.66 -2.94 6.00
N GLY A 117 11.24 -4.04 6.47
CA GLY A 117 12.16 -4.90 5.73
C GLY A 117 13.63 -4.43 5.76
N MET A 118 13.90 -3.30 6.43
CA MET A 118 15.26 -2.75 6.63
C MET A 118 15.60 -2.60 8.11
N GLU A 119 14.99 -3.39 8.97
CA GLU A 119 15.27 -3.40 10.40
C GLU A 119 16.65 -3.99 10.68
N MET A 120 17.50 -3.26 11.39
CA MET A 120 18.86 -3.66 11.76
C MET A 120 19.13 -3.34 13.23
N GLY A 121 18.73 -4.27 14.11
CA GLY A 121 18.83 -4.08 15.57
C GLY A 121 18.04 -2.86 16.02
N ASP A 122 18.61 -2.08 16.94
CA ASP A 122 17.96 -0.90 17.53
C ASP A 122 18.20 0.40 16.72
N ARG A 123 18.96 0.33 15.64
CA ARG A 123 19.25 1.48 14.80
C ARG A 123 18.03 1.86 13.98
N GLN A 124 17.73 3.17 13.96
CA GLN A 124 16.64 3.73 13.17
C GLN A 124 17.06 5.07 12.57
N ASP A 125 16.91 5.17 11.25
CA ASP A 125 17.12 6.41 10.52
C ASP A 125 15.79 7.14 10.37
N LYS A 126 15.80 8.47 10.46
CA LYS A 126 14.60 9.27 10.14
C LYS A 126 14.35 9.24 8.64
N TYR A 127 13.10 9.07 8.23
CA TYR A 127 12.72 9.12 6.82
C TYR A 127 11.30 9.62 6.61
N ASP A 128 11.07 10.12 5.42
CA ASP A 128 9.76 10.56 4.96
C ASP A 128 9.20 9.63 3.88
N VAL A 129 7.90 9.46 3.89
CA VAL A 129 7.16 8.95 2.74
C VAL A 129 6.76 10.14 1.87
N VAL A 130 7.26 10.16 0.65
CA VAL A 130 7.07 11.22 -0.32
C VAL A 130 5.99 10.81 -1.31
N GLY A 131 4.83 11.45 -1.25
CA GLY A 131 3.76 11.29 -2.23
C GLY A 131 4.03 12.06 -3.52
N VAL A 132 3.58 11.51 -4.66
CA VAL A 132 3.70 12.12 -5.98
C VAL A 132 2.32 12.43 -6.53
N THR A 133 2.10 13.68 -6.93
CA THR A 133 0.85 14.15 -7.52
C THR A 133 0.83 13.98 -9.04
N ARG A 134 -0.35 14.13 -9.68
CA ARG A 134 -0.52 13.98 -11.15
C ARG A 134 0.32 14.97 -11.96
N ASP A 135 0.60 16.15 -11.42
CA ASP A 135 1.46 17.16 -12.06
C ASP A 135 2.95 16.97 -11.76
N GLY A 136 3.32 15.82 -11.14
CA GLY A 136 4.71 15.46 -10.85
C GLY A 136 5.33 16.14 -9.65
N LYS A 137 4.55 16.92 -8.88
CA LYS A 137 5.03 17.51 -7.63
C LYS A 137 5.06 16.46 -6.52
N THR A 138 5.84 16.76 -5.49
CA THR A 138 5.96 15.88 -4.31
C THR A 138 5.47 16.57 -3.05
N LYS A 139 4.89 15.79 -2.15
CA LYS A 139 4.52 16.22 -0.79
C LYS A 139 4.85 15.13 0.23
N VAL A 140 5.21 15.49 1.45
CA VAL A 140 5.37 14.53 2.55
C VAL A 140 4.00 14.00 2.98
N VAL A 141 3.83 12.69 2.96
CA VAL A 141 2.60 11.98 3.38
C VAL A 141 2.69 11.53 4.82
N ALA A 142 3.87 11.08 5.23
CA ALA A 142 4.17 10.62 6.59
C ALA A 142 5.66 10.78 6.87
N SER A 143 6.00 10.97 8.16
CA SER A 143 7.38 11.01 8.65
C SER A 143 7.55 9.98 9.75
N TYR A 144 8.68 9.27 9.74
CA TYR A 144 9.02 8.23 10.70
C TYR A 144 10.31 8.58 11.43
N PRO A 145 10.38 8.21 12.73
CA PRO A 145 11.52 8.54 13.58
C PRO A 145 12.79 7.81 13.18
#